data_073fe42ada173b4b906c058b4a16653e
#
_entry.id   073fe42ada173b4b906c058b4a16653e
#
_cell.length_a   1.000
_cell.length_b   1.000
_cell.length_c   1.000
_cell.angle_alpha   90.00
_cell.angle_beta   90.00
_cell.angle_gamma   90.00
#
_symmetry.space_group_name_H-M   'P 1'
#
loop_
_entity.id
_entity.type
_entity.pdbx_description
1 polymer ?
#
loop_
_entity_poly.entity_id
_entity_poly.type
_entity_poly.pdbx_seq_one_letter_code
_entity_poly.pdbx_strand_id
1 'polypeptide(L)'
;MTSYLDENLKPLIESIQPKRSQSYILEALNLDRYSAHGIQITFGERIEQFWNRVISDSSCMNLIEDNNIVEVKGKNRQIDHLFRADLTYYLESKCCLNFDSEKVKASNRKIQEIKETVNADEAGYFIPVVSTIAQKYLTKYNKQGLHVYGVKWLLSKIDAPFTEEDFFTYMKEVIAPILEKKGL
;
A
#
# COMPACT_ATOMS: atom_id res chain seq x y z
N MET A 1 6.80 22.42 4.89
CA MET A 1 6.50 21.22 4.07
C MET A 1 6.64 19.91 4.84
N THR A 2 7.55 19.77 5.75
CA THR A 2 7.67 18.60 6.64
C THR A 2 6.44 18.39 7.54
N SER A 3 5.64 19.42 7.83
CA SER A 3 4.55 19.33 8.80
C SER A 3 3.50 18.27 8.44
N TYR A 4 3.07 18.15 7.18
CA TYR A 4 2.06 17.15 6.79
C TYR A 4 2.55 15.71 7.00
N LEU A 5 3.79 15.41 6.63
CA LEU A 5 4.38 14.08 6.82
C LEU A 5 4.63 13.79 8.31
N ASP A 6 5.05 14.80 9.08
CA ASP A 6 5.21 14.69 10.53
C ASP A 6 3.88 14.44 11.24
N GLU A 7 2.80 15.07 10.78
CA GLU A 7 1.48 14.94 11.39
C GLU A 7 0.74 13.66 10.98
N ASN A 8 0.97 13.17 9.76
CA ASN A 8 0.14 12.11 9.18
C ASN A 8 0.87 10.78 8.96
N LEU A 9 2.16 10.77 8.62
CA LEU A 9 2.91 9.54 8.39
C LEU A 9 3.66 9.08 9.64
N LYS A 10 4.42 9.96 10.27
CA LYS A 10 5.26 9.60 11.43
C LYS A 10 4.50 8.92 12.57
N PRO A 11 3.33 9.44 13.03
CA PRO A 11 2.59 8.79 14.12
C PRO A 11 2.11 7.38 13.75
N LEU A 12 1.73 7.16 12.48
CA LEU A 12 1.35 5.83 12.01
C LEU A 12 2.51 4.84 12.11
N ILE A 13 3.72 5.26 11.72
CA ILE A 13 4.91 4.40 11.79
C ILE A 13 5.39 4.21 13.23
N GLU A 14 5.34 5.24 14.05
CA GLU A 14 5.66 5.14 15.49
C GLU A 14 4.71 4.20 16.22
N SER A 15 3.44 4.12 15.81
CA SER A 15 2.45 3.22 16.38
C SER A 15 2.67 1.73 16.06
N ILE A 16 3.56 1.39 15.14
CA ILE A 16 3.87 -0.01 14.81
C ILE A 16 4.43 -0.71 16.05
N GLN A 17 3.69 -1.73 16.51
CA GLN A 17 4.16 -2.61 17.58
C GLN A 17 4.80 -3.85 16.95
N PRO A 18 6.02 -4.20 17.32
CA PRO A 18 6.61 -5.47 16.91
C PRO A 18 5.73 -6.61 17.43
N LYS A 19 5.18 -7.41 16.53
CA LYS A 19 4.44 -8.62 16.92
C LYS A 19 5.44 -9.72 17.26
N ARG A 20 5.25 -10.39 18.42
CA ARG A 20 6.05 -11.57 18.78
C ARG A 20 5.83 -12.65 17.72
N SER A 21 6.89 -13.33 17.35
CA SER A 21 6.79 -14.49 16.47
C SER A 21 6.04 -15.62 17.19
N GLN A 22 4.91 -16.05 16.66
CA GLN A 22 4.17 -17.23 17.15
C GLN A 22 4.79 -18.52 16.59
N SER A 23 6.08 -18.71 16.72
CA SER A 23 6.74 -19.96 16.33
C SER A 23 6.83 -20.88 17.52
N TYR A 24 6.21 -22.05 17.47
CA TYR A 24 6.34 -23.11 18.49
C TYR A 24 7.80 -23.46 18.82
N ILE A 25 8.70 -23.33 17.84
CA ILE A 25 10.14 -23.56 18.05
C ILE A 25 10.75 -22.46 18.93
N LEU A 26 10.40 -21.19 18.71
CA LEU A 26 10.90 -20.07 19.50
C LEU A 26 10.32 -20.12 20.92
N GLU A 27 9.07 -20.48 21.05
CA GLU A 27 8.40 -20.69 22.35
C GLU A 27 9.06 -21.84 23.13
N ALA A 28 9.29 -22.99 22.48
CA ALA A 28 9.98 -24.14 23.09
C ALA A 28 11.42 -23.84 23.50
N LEU A 29 12.09 -22.90 22.84
CA LEU A 29 13.45 -22.48 23.13
C LEU A 29 13.53 -21.23 24.05
N ASN A 30 12.39 -20.73 24.55
CA ASN A 30 12.31 -19.50 25.34
C ASN A 30 12.97 -18.28 24.65
N LEU A 31 12.91 -18.20 23.33
CA LEU A 31 13.50 -17.13 22.52
C LEU A 31 12.42 -16.11 22.14
N ASP A 32 12.44 -14.95 22.75
CA ASP A 32 11.65 -13.80 22.34
C ASP A 32 12.28 -13.18 21.08
N ARG A 33 11.75 -13.51 19.90
CA ARG A 33 12.12 -12.83 18.66
C ARG A 33 10.90 -12.15 18.04
N TYR A 34 11.05 -10.86 17.81
CA TYR A 34 10.10 -10.13 16.97
C TYR A 34 10.28 -10.55 15.52
N SER A 35 9.16 -10.79 14.85
CA SER A 35 9.19 -11.17 13.44
C SER A 35 9.36 -9.92 12.58
N ALA A 36 10.49 -9.77 11.89
CA ALA A 36 10.66 -8.76 10.85
C ALA A 36 9.51 -8.81 9.83
N HIS A 37 9.00 -10.00 9.53
CA HIS A 37 7.83 -10.18 8.69
C HIS A 37 6.56 -9.53 9.27
N GLY A 38 6.33 -9.63 10.59
CA GLY A 38 5.20 -8.97 11.25
C GLY A 38 5.29 -7.45 11.18
N ILE A 39 6.51 -6.89 11.32
CA ILE A 39 6.74 -5.45 11.18
C ILE A 39 6.48 -5.01 9.73
N GLN A 40 6.94 -5.78 8.74
CA GLN A 40 6.70 -5.49 7.32
C GLN A 40 5.21 -5.48 6.96
N ILE A 41 4.42 -6.41 7.48
CA ILE A 41 2.96 -6.44 7.27
C ILE A 41 2.33 -5.18 7.87
N THR A 42 2.63 -4.88 9.13
CA THR A 42 2.05 -3.71 9.80
C THR A 42 2.51 -2.40 9.15
N PHE A 43 3.76 -2.33 8.69
CA PHE A 43 4.25 -1.19 7.92
C PHE A 43 3.44 -1.01 6.62
N GLY A 44 3.17 -2.10 5.89
CA GLY A 44 2.31 -2.06 4.70
C GLY A 44 0.93 -1.49 5.00
N GLU A 45 0.27 -1.95 6.08
CA GLU A 45 -1.02 -1.44 6.53
C GLU A 45 -0.98 0.07 6.87
N ARG A 46 0.10 0.55 7.53
CA ARG A 46 0.25 1.97 7.89
C ARG A 46 0.52 2.86 6.68
N ILE A 47 1.31 2.39 5.72
CA ILE A 47 1.55 3.11 4.46
C ILE A 47 0.26 3.19 3.63
N GLU A 48 -0.55 2.14 3.61
CA GLU A 48 -1.86 2.15 2.95
C GLU A 48 -2.79 3.18 3.60
N GLN A 49 -2.89 3.20 4.93
CA GLN A 49 -3.66 4.20 5.68
C GLN A 49 -3.20 5.63 5.39
N PHE A 50 -1.89 5.85 5.34
CA PHE A 50 -1.32 7.16 4.99
C PHE A 50 -1.78 7.61 3.59
N TRP A 51 -1.64 6.76 2.57
CA TRP A 51 -2.03 7.13 1.21
C TRP A 51 -3.53 7.33 1.05
N ASN A 52 -4.37 6.55 1.76
CA ASN A 52 -5.81 6.81 1.80
C ASN A 52 -6.13 8.18 2.39
N ARG A 53 -5.39 8.60 3.41
CA ARG A 53 -5.53 9.95 3.97
C ARG A 53 -5.08 11.03 2.99
N VAL A 54 -3.95 10.87 2.31
CA VAL A 54 -3.48 11.82 1.28
C VAL A 54 -4.53 11.95 0.17
N ILE A 55 -5.11 10.85 -0.29
CA ILE A 55 -6.20 10.87 -1.28
C ILE A 55 -7.43 11.61 -0.73
N SER A 56 -7.82 11.37 0.51
CA SER A 56 -8.97 12.04 1.14
C SER A 56 -8.76 13.55 1.36
N ASP A 57 -7.53 13.95 1.64
CA ASP A 57 -7.17 15.36 1.88
C ASP A 57 -6.91 16.12 0.57
N SER A 58 -6.86 15.41 -0.58
CA SER A 58 -6.65 16.00 -1.90
C SER A 58 -7.96 16.52 -2.53
N SER A 59 -7.86 17.12 -3.70
CA SER A 59 -9.03 17.51 -4.50
C SER A 59 -9.80 16.34 -5.13
N CYS A 60 -9.28 15.12 -5.02
CA CYS A 60 -9.91 13.91 -5.53
C CYS A 60 -11.04 13.44 -4.64
N MET A 61 -12.05 12.79 -5.25
CA MET A 61 -13.12 12.17 -4.49
C MET A 61 -12.66 10.78 -4.02
N ASN A 62 -12.41 10.63 -2.73
CA ASN A 62 -12.24 9.30 -2.13
C ASN A 62 -13.60 8.59 -2.15
N LEU A 63 -13.63 7.36 -2.69
CA LEU A 63 -14.84 6.55 -2.84
C LEU A 63 -14.86 5.35 -1.88
N ILE A 64 -13.88 5.29 -0.95
CA ILE A 64 -13.84 4.26 0.07
C ILE A 64 -14.84 4.63 1.17
N GLU A 65 -15.78 3.71 1.45
CA GLU A 65 -16.68 3.80 2.59
C GLU A 65 -15.96 3.39 3.90
N ASP A 66 -16.57 3.70 5.03
CA ASP A 66 -15.99 3.56 6.38
C ASP A 66 -15.39 2.18 6.71
N ASN A 67 -15.88 1.12 6.07
CA ASN A 67 -15.44 -0.25 6.32
C ASN A 67 -14.47 -0.82 5.26
N ASN A 68 -14.18 -0.08 4.20
CA ASN A 68 -13.31 -0.50 3.08
C ASN A 68 -13.66 -1.89 2.51
N ILE A 69 -14.94 -2.31 2.58
CA ILE A 69 -15.37 -3.65 2.18
C ILE A 69 -16.43 -3.55 1.09
N VAL A 70 -16.25 -4.32 0.03
CA VAL A 70 -17.27 -4.55 -1.00
C VAL A 70 -17.62 -6.02 -1.08
N GLU A 71 -18.87 -6.30 -1.39
CA GLU A 71 -19.30 -7.66 -1.68
C GLU A 71 -19.05 -7.98 -3.16
N VAL A 72 -18.22 -8.98 -3.40
CA VAL A 72 -17.87 -9.46 -4.74
C VAL A 72 -18.24 -10.94 -4.84
N LYS A 73 -19.24 -11.27 -5.67
CA LYS A 73 -19.72 -12.64 -5.87
C LYS A 73 -20.02 -13.38 -4.55
N GLY A 74 -20.73 -12.72 -3.63
CA GLY A 74 -21.10 -13.27 -2.31
C GLY A 74 -19.95 -13.36 -1.30
N LYS A 75 -18.85 -12.66 -1.55
CA LYS A 75 -17.69 -12.63 -0.64
C LYS A 75 -17.28 -11.19 -0.34
N ASN A 76 -17.10 -10.89 0.93
CA ASN A 76 -16.53 -9.63 1.35
C ASN A 76 -15.07 -9.51 0.92
N ARG A 77 -14.72 -8.39 0.27
CA ARG A 77 -13.38 -8.06 -0.19
C ARG A 77 -12.97 -6.71 0.34
N GLN A 78 -11.80 -6.63 0.93
CA GLN A 78 -11.22 -5.35 1.30
C GLN A 78 -10.70 -4.62 0.07
N ILE A 79 -10.94 -3.31 0.03
CA ILE A 79 -10.45 -2.36 -0.97
C ILE A 79 -9.32 -1.57 -0.35
N ASP A 80 -8.16 -1.52 -1.00
CA ASP A 80 -7.02 -0.77 -0.50
C ASP A 80 -7.16 0.73 -0.87
N HIS A 81 -7.37 1.06 -2.15
CA HIS A 81 -7.61 2.45 -2.60
C HIS A 81 -8.67 2.48 -3.70
N LEU A 82 -9.68 3.32 -3.55
CA LEU A 82 -10.70 3.61 -4.56
C LEU A 82 -10.97 5.11 -4.57
N PHE A 83 -10.69 5.78 -5.69
CA PHE A 83 -10.88 7.22 -5.79
C PHE A 83 -11.17 7.67 -7.23
N ARG A 84 -11.72 8.86 -7.37
CA ARG A 84 -11.98 9.51 -8.64
C ARG A 84 -11.14 10.78 -8.77
N ALA A 85 -10.30 10.81 -9.83
CA ALA A 85 -9.59 11.99 -10.31
C ALA A 85 -10.12 12.35 -11.71
N ASP A 86 -9.32 12.18 -12.76
CA ASP A 86 -9.75 12.20 -14.16
C ASP A 86 -10.59 10.97 -14.54
N LEU A 87 -10.30 9.84 -13.93
CA LEU A 87 -11.00 8.56 -14.02
C LEU A 87 -11.26 8.02 -12.62
N THR A 88 -12.05 6.95 -12.52
CA THR A 88 -12.20 6.16 -11.29
C THR A 88 -11.15 5.06 -11.26
N TYR A 89 -10.31 5.07 -10.22
CA TYR A 89 -9.20 4.16 -10.03
C TYR A 89 -9.45 3.21 -8.86
N TYR A 90 -9.25 1.92 -9.08
CA TYR A 90 -9.08 0.93 -8.00
C TYR A 90 -7.64 0.44 -7.97
N LEU A 91 -6.95 0.60 -6.84
CA LEU A 91 -5.56 0.19 -6.68
C LEU A 91 -5.41 -0.77 -5.51
N GLU A 92 -4.83 -1.92 -5.76
CA GLU A 92 -4.39 -2.89 -4.75
C GLU A 92 -2.97 -2.54 -4.31
N SER A 93 -2.76 -2.20 -3.05
CA SER A 93 -1.47 -1.81 -2.49
C SER A 93 -0.55 -3.01 -2.26
N LYS A 94 0.70 -2.92 -2.66
CA LYS A 94 1.71 -3.95 -2.43
C LYS A 94 3.08 -3.34 -2.19
N CYS A 95 3.78 -3.75 -1.14
CA CYS A 95 5.15 -3.29 -0.88
C CYS A 95 6.19 -3.92 -1.82
N CYS A 96 5.85 -5.02 -2.50
CA CYS A 96 6.70 -5.64 -3.52
C CYS A 96 5.86 -6.38 -4.57
N LEU A 97 6.47 -6.65 -5.73
CA LEU A 97 5.85 -7.41 -6.83
C LEU A 97 6.50 -8.79 -7.05
N ASN A 98 7.22 -9.29 -6.06
CA ASN A 98 7.89 -10.60 -6.11
C ASN A 98 6.94 -11.72 -5.65
N PHE A 99 5.92 -12.01 -6.47
CA PHE A 99 5.01 -13.12 -6.21
C PHE A 99 5.36 -14.32 -7.08
N ASP A 100 5.06 -15.52 -6.55
CA ASP A 100 4.93 -16.70 -7.40
C ASP A 100 3.77 -16.54 -8.39
N SER A 101 3.79 -17.35 -9.46
CA SER A 101 2.85 -17.23 -10.57
C SER A 101 1.39 -17.50 -10.16
N GLU A 102 1.15 -18.34 -9.16
CA GLU A 102 -0.21 -18.64 -8.68
C GLU A 102 -0.79 -17.48 -7.89
N LYS A 103 0.01 -16.88 -6.99
CA LYS A 103 -0.41 -15.67 -6.25
C LYS A 103 -0.69 -14.51 -7.18
N VAL A 104 0.13 -14.33 -8.23
CA VAL A 104 -0.13 -13.30 -9.25
C VAL A 104 -1.49 -13.53 -9.91
N LYS A 105 -1.78 -14.74 -10.36
CA LYS A 105 -3.07 -15.05 -11.02
C LYS A 105 -4.26 -14.81 -10.08
N ALA A 106 -4.15 -15.24 -8.81
CA ALA A 106 -5.21 -15.04 -7.82
C ALA A 106 -5.46 -13.56 -7.52
N SER A 107 -4.39 -12.78 -7.33
CA SER A 107 -4.50 -11.33 -7.10
C SER A 107 -5.04 -10.60 -8.33
N ASN A 108 -4.59 -10.96 -9.54
CA ASN A 108 -5.09 -10.36 -10.77
C ASN A 108 -6.60 -10.60 -10.94
N ARG A 109 -7.06 -11.83 -10.67
CA ARG A 109 -8.49 -12.14 -10.69
C ARG A 109 -9.26 -11.31 -9.66
N LYS A 110 -8.75 -11.20 -8.42
CA LYS A 110 -9.33 -10.35 -7.38
C LYS A 110 -9.49 -8.90 -7.87
N ILE A 111 -8.42 -8.33 -8.45
CA ILE A 111 -8.42 -6.95 -8.94
C ILE A 111 -9.48 -6.75 -10.03
N GLN A 112 -9.58 -7.67 -10.99
CA GLN A 112 -10.59 -7.55 -12.06
C GLN A 112 -12.02 -7.69 -11.52
N GLU A 113 -12.27 -8.64 -10.62
CA GLU A 113 -13.59 -8.81 -10.00
C GLU A 113 -14.01 -7.57 -9.19
N ILE A 114 -13.09 -6.94 -8.44
CA ILE A 114 -13.38 -5.71 -7.70
C ILE A 114 -13.61 -4.55 -8.68
N LYS A 115 -12.74 -4.39 -9.70
CA LYS A 115 -12.87 -3.36 -10.74
C LYS A 115 -14.28 -3.33 -11.33
N GLU A 116 -14.77 -4.50 -11.75
CA GLU A 116 -16.12 -4.67 -12.31
C GLU A 116 -17.21 -4.30 -11.31
N THR A 117 -17.05 -4.72 -10.04
CA THR A 117 -18.06 -4.48 -8.99
C THR A 117 -18.19 -3.01 -8.62
N VAL A 118 -17.05 -2.28 -8.53
CA VAL A 118 -17.05 -0.86 -8.17
C VAL A 118 -17.12 0.08 -9.37
N ASN A 119 -17.27 -0.44 -10.59
CA ASN A 119 -17.27 0.31 -11.85
C ASN A 119 -16.05 1.23 -11.98
N ALA A 120 -14.85 0.76 -11.61
CA ALA A 120 -13.64 1.52 -11.82
C ALA A 120 -13.24 1.51 -13.31
N ASP A 121 -12.80 2.65 -13.83
CA ASP A 121 -12.31 2.78 -15.20
C ASP A 121 -10.97 2.06 -15.36
N GLU A 122 -10.09 2.22 -14.36
CA GLU A 122 -8.79 1.56 -14.30
C GLU A 122 -8.58 0.83 -12.98
N ALA A 123 -7.82 -0.27 -13.04
CA ALA A 123 -7.39 -0.99 -11.85
C ALA A 123 -5.98 -1.57 -12.02
N GLY A 124 -5.26 -1.69 -10.90
CA GLY A 124 -3.90 -2.19 -10.91
C GLY A 124 -3.28 -2.31 -9.54
N TYR A 125 -1.97 -2.50 -9.54
CA TYR A 125 -1.17 -2.48 -8.32
C TYR A 125 -0.60 -1.09 -8.06
N PHE A 126 -0.60 -0.69 -6.82
CA PHE A 126 0.11 0.49 -6.34
C PHE A 126 1.28 0.06 -5.44
N ILE A 127 2.47 0.58 -5.71
CA ILE A 127 3.67 0.33 -4.92
C ILE A 127 4.01 1.61 -4.14
N PRO A 128 3.54 1.72 -2.90
CA PRO A 128 3.54 2.98 -2.13
C PRO A 128 4.91 3.45 -1.65
N VAL A 129 5.96 2.68 -1.92
CA VAL A 129 7.34 2.94 -1.47
C VAL A 129 8.35 3.00 -2.63
N VAL A 130 7.86 3.10 -3.87
CA VAL A 130 8.70 3.19 -5.08
C VAL A 130 8.22 4.34 -5.95
N SER A 131 9.17 5.19 -6.36
CA SER A 131 8.89 6.32 -7.25
C SER A 131 8.35 5.85 -8.61
N THR A 132 9.15 5.05 -9.30
CA THR A 132 8.85 4.52 -10.64
C THR A 132 9.04 3.00 -10.68
N ILE A 133 8.19 2.35 -11.46
CA ILE A 133 8.20 0.89 -11.56
C ILE A 133 9.20 0.44 -12.63
N ALA A 134 10.04 -0.52 -12.27
CA ALA A 134 11.01 -1.10 -13.21
C ALA A 134 10.31 -1.76 -14.42
N GLN A 135 10.83 -1.54 -15.62
CA GLN A 135 10.24 -1.97 -16.91
C GLN A 135 9.87 -3.45 -16.96
N LYS A 136 10.65 -4.32 -16.30
CA LYS A 136 10.36 -5.76 -16.22
C LYS A 136 8.99 -6.07 -15.60
N TYR A 137 8.58 -5.30 -14.57
CA TYR A 137 7.29 -5.47 -13.92
C TYR A 137 6.16 -4.89 -14.78
N LEU A 138 6.35 -3.72 -15.39
CA LEU A 138 5.39 -3.14 -16.32
C LEU A 138 5.07 -4.13 -17.45
N THR A 139 6.11 -4.70 -18.08
CA THR A 139 5.93 -5.67 -19.17
C THR A 139 5.19 -6.93 -18.70
N LYS A 140 5.52 -7.43 -17.49
CA LYS A 140 4.88 -8.64 -16.91
C LYS A 140 3.39 -8.44 -16.66
N TYR A 141 3.02 -7.32 -16.03
CA TYR A 141 1.63 -7.08 -15.61
C TYR A 141 0.77 -6.52 -16.74
N ASN A 142 1.30 -5.68 -17.63
CA ASN A 142 0.58 -5.19 -18.79
C ASN A 142 0.13 -6.32 -19.73
N LYS A 143 0.93 -7.38 -19.89
CA LYS A 143 0.53 -8.59 -20.62
C LYS A 143 -0.70 -9.29 -20.02
N GLN A 144 -1.04 -8.99 -18.77
CA GLN A 144 -2.18 -9.55 -18.05
C GLN A 144 -3.34 -8.54 -17.91
N GLY A 145 -3.25 -7.41 -18.62
CA GLY A 145 -4.27 -6.36 -18.56
C GLY A 145 -4.32 -5.59 -17.25
N LEU A 146 -3.22 -5.61 -16.48
CA LEU A 146 -3.10 -4.86 -15.23
C LEU A 146 -1.97 -3.84 -15.30
N HIS A 147 -2.25 -2.67 -14.76
CA HIS A 147 -1.27 -1.61 -14.62
C HIS A 147 -0.53 -1.72 -13.27
N VAL A 148 0.66 -1.12 -13.20
CA VAL A 148 1.44 -1.03 -11.99
C VAL A 148 1.93 0.40 -11.84
N TYR A 149 1.61 1.02 -10.72
CA TYR A 149 1.83 2.42 -10.44
C TYR A 149 2.80 2.60 -9.26
N GLY A 150 3.65 3.62 -9.36
CA GLY A 150 4.48 4.09 -8.25
C GLY A 150 3.99 5.44 -7.71
N VAL A 151 4.68 5.96 -6.71
CA VAL A 151 4.33 7.21 -6.02
C VAL A 151 4.27 8.39 -6.99
N LYS A 152 5.23 8.51 -7.91
CA LYS A 152 5.25 9.59 -8.90
C LYS A 152 3.97 9.65 -9.72
N TRP A 153 3.45 8.50 -10.13
CA TRP A 153 2.19 8.44 -10.88
C TRP A 153 1.02 8.90 -10.00
N LEU A 154 0.91 8.40 -8.76
CA LEU A 154 -0.19 8.81 -7.88
C LEU A 154 -0.18 10.33 -7.64
N LEU A 155 0.98 10.90 -7.32
CA LEU A 155 1.12 12.35 -7.13
C LEU A 155 0.82 13.17 -8.39
N SER A 156 0.87 12.59 -9.59
CA SER A 156 0.40 13.24 -10.80
C SER A 156 -1.13 13.28 -10.95
N LYS A 157 -1.86 12.53 -10.14
CA LYS A 157 -3.32 12.41 -10.16
C LYS A 157 -4.00 13.15 -9.00
N ILE A 158 -3.27 13.43 -7.93
CA ILE A 158 -3.81 14.04 -6.72
C ILE A 158 -3.01 15.30 -6.34
N ASP A 159 -3.67 16.28 -5.73
CA ASP A 159 -3.04 17.46 -5.14
C ASP A 159 -2.51 17.14 -3.75
N ALA A 160 -1.34 16.50 -3.68
CA ALA A 160 -0.71 16.22 -2.40
C ALA A 160 -0.01 17.47 -1.83
N PRO A 161 -0.02 17.69 -0.50
CA PRO A 161 0.65 18.82 0.14
C PRO A 161 2.18 18.66 0.25
N PHE A 162 2.75 17.73 -0.51
CA PHE A 162 4.19 17.45 -0.57
C PHE A 162 4.57 16.93 -1.96
N THR A 163 5.84 17.05 -2.31
CA THR A 163 6.38 16.50 -3.55
C THR A 163 6.86 15.05 -3.38
N GLU A 164 7.13 14.39 -4.49
CA GLU A 164 7.77 13.07 -4.50
C GLU A 164 9.13 13.09 -3.77
N GLU A 165 9.94 14.12 -4.00
CA GLU A 165 11.25 14.29 -3.36
C GLU A 165 11.11 14.47 -1.84
N ASP A 166 10.14 15.28 -1.38
CA ASP A 166 9.84 15.44 0.05
C ASP A 166 9.50 14.09 0.69
N PHE A 167 8.63 13.30 0.03
CA PHE A 167 8.23 11.99 0.56
C PHE A 167 9.41 11.03 0.69
N PHE A 168 10.24 10.86 -0.36
CA PHE A 168 11.35 9.91 -0.31
C PHE A 168 12.49 10.38 0.60
N THR A 169 12.75 11.69 0.67
CA THR A 169 13.69 12.26 1.64
C THR A 169 13.21 11.96 3.06
N TYR A 170 11.94 12.22 3.35
CA TYR A 170 11.34 11.94 4.65
C TYR A 170 11.37 10.44 5.02
N MET A 171 11.04 9.57 4.06
CA MET A 171 11.16 8.12 4.25
C MET A 171 12.57 7.70 4.66
N LYS A 172 13.59 8.26 4.02
CA LYS A 172 14.99 7.94 4.28
C LYS A 172 15.50 8.53 5.61
N GLU A 173 15.19 9.80 5.87
CA GLU A 173 15.80 10.54 6.98
C GLU A 173 15.05 10.39 8.30
N VAL A 174 13.72 10.20 8.24
CA VAL A 174 12.87 10.12 9.44
C VAL A 174 12.32 8.72 9.66
N ILE A 175 11.72 8.11 8.63
CA ILE A 175 11.01 6.84 8.79
C ILE A 175 11.97 5.66 8.91
N ALA A 176 13.02 5.57 8.08
CA ALA A 176 13.95 4.46 8.11
C ALA A 176 14.62 4.30 9.49
N PRO A 177 15.13 5.37 10.16
CA PRO A 177 15.68 5.25 11.53
C PRO A 177 14.66 4.79 12.57
N ILE A 178 13.36 5.10 12.40
CA ILE A 178 12.31 4.61 13.31
C ILE A 178 12.12 3.10 13.12
N LEU A 179 12.09 2.64 11.88
CA LEU A 179 11.93 1.23 11.56
C LEU A 179 13.13 0.39 11.97
N GLU A 180 14.35 0.89 11.78
CA GLU A 180 15.59 0.24 12.26
C GLU A 180 15.58 0.02 13.78
N LYS A 181 15.13 1.02 14.56
CA LYS A 181 14.98 0.88 16.02
C LYS A 181 13.93 -0.16 16.42
N LYS A 182 12.99 -0.49 15.52
CA LYS A 182 11.96 -1.51 15.74
C LYS A 182 12.37 -2.89 15.23
N GLY A 183 13.53 -3.03 14.58
CA GLY A 183 14.10 -4.30 14.13
C GLY A 183 13.76 -4.67 12.68
N LEU A 184 13.51 -3.67 11.84
CA LEU A 184 13.49 -3.83 10.36
C LEU A 184 14.86 -3.57 9.79
#